data_25a496c22011cbb07e10d6350ed68a12
#
_entry.id   25a496c22011cbb07e10d6350ed68a12
#
_cell.length_a   1.000
_cell.length_b   1.000
_cell.length_c   1.000
_cell.angle_alpha   90.00
_cell.angle_beta   90.00
_cell.angle_gamma   90.00
#
_symmetry.space_group_name_H-M   'P 1'
#
loop_
_entity.id
_entity.type
_entity.pdbx_description
1 polymer ?
#
loop_
_entity_poly.entity_id
_entity_poly.type
_entity_poly.pdbx_seq_one_letter_code
_entity_poly.pdbx_strand_id
1 'polypeptide(L)'
;GTIVRAGSFSARAVPERLLAERAVGWIGGSHGGDVTIQISRAIATAVGARRWQEGQRFCILSDGTAELAMHFGDLGEAVRFSLGFGAEATIVAPPEAVALARETAEHIAETYAPGRGLRRKLTG
;
A
#
# COMPACT_ATOMS: atom_id res chain seq x y z
N GLY A 1 12.09 15.46 -1.07
CA GLY A 1 12.71 14.87 -1.93
C GLY A 1 12.14 14.10 -3.06
N THR A 2 12.88 13.13 -3.40
CA THR A 2 12.53 12.33 -4.52
C THR A 2 11.23 11.62 -4.32
N ILE A 3 10.96 11.28 -3.12
CA ILE A 3 9.75 10.58 -2.83
C ILE A 3 8.54 11.43 -3.10
N VAL A 4 8.65 12.67 -2.82
CA VAL A 4 7.58 13.60 -3.10
C VAL A 4 7.33 13.67 -4.59
N ARG A 5 8.38 13.65 -5.32
CA ARG A 5 8.26 13.69 -6.76
C ARG A 5 7.54 12.46 -7.28
N ALA A 6 7.81 11.33 -6.68
CA ALA A 6 7.16 10.12 -7.07
C ALA A 6 5.67 10.23 -6.88
N GLY A 7 5.26 10.82 -5.79
CA GLY A 7 3.87 11.01 -5.53
C GLY A 7 3.21 11.88 -6.58
N SER A 8 3.89 12.93 -6.95
CA SER A 8 3.40 13.82 -7.94
C SER A 8 3.22 13.12 -9.26
N PHE A 9 4.18 12.32 -9.58
CA PHE A 9 4.16 11.59 -10.79
C PHE A 9 2.93 10.68 -10.85
N SER A 10 2.66 9.99 -9.81
CA SER A 10 1.52 9.13 -9.77
C SER A 10 0.21 9.85 -9.98
N ALA A 11 0.08 10.97 -9.35
CA ALA A 11 -1.13 11.73 -9.44
C ALA A 11 -1.40 12.10 -10.88
N ARG A 12 -0.36 12.41 -11.58
CA ARG A 12 -0.51 12.80 -12.95
C ARG A 12 -0.91 11.65 -13.84
N ALA A 13 -0.50 10.49 -13.46
CA ALA A 13 -0.71 9.34 -14.28
C ALA A 13 -2.12 8.76 -14.24
N VAL A 14 -2.96 9.23 -13.37
CA VAL A 14 -4.28 8.64 -13.17
C VAL A 14 -5.39 9.58 -13.52
N PRO A 15 -5.92 9.51 -14.71
CA PRO A 15 -7.03 10.36 -15.11
C PRO A 15 -8.28 9.97 -14.34
N GLU A 16 -9.15 10.90 -14.23
CA GLU A 16 -10.38 10.71 -13.53
C GLU A 16 -11.20 9.55 -13.99
N ARG A 17 -11.29 9.35 -15.28
CA ARG A 17 -12.08 8.27 -15.79
C ARG A 17 -11.51 6.92 -15.36
N LEU A 18 -10.22 6.84 -15.20
CA LEU A 18 -9.60 5.63 -14.72
C LEU A 18 -9.95 5.36 -13.28
N LEU A 19 -10.05 6.40 -12.50
CA LEU A 19 -10.45 6.25 -11.13
C LEU A 19 -11.85 5.68 -11.03
N ALA A 20 -12.73 6.16 -11.87
CA ALA A 20 -14.09 5.68 -11.86
C ALA A 20 -14.15 4.22 -12.25
N GLU A 21 -13.39 3.85 -13.22
CA GLU A 21 -13.33 2.47 -13.65
C GLU A 21 -12.82 1.57 -12.57
N ARG A 22 -11.81 2.02 -11.90
CA ARG A 22 -11.23 1.26 -10.83
C ARG A 22 -12.17 1.06 -9.69
N ALA A 23 -12.98 2.04 -9.42
CA ALA A 23 -13.91 1.93 -8.34
C ALA A 23 -14.84 0.75 -8.57
N VAL A 24 -15.05 0.40 -9.78
CA VAL A 24 -15.90 -0.68 -10.10
C VAL A 24 -15.16 -1.97 -10.31
N GLY A 25 -14.11 -1.92 -11.02
CA GLY A 25 -13.46 -3.13 -11.42
C GLY A 25 -12.06 -3.32 -11.02
N TRP A 26 -11.61 -2.62 -10.07
CA TRP A 26 -10.21 -2.70 -9.76
C TRP A 26 -9.77 -4.00 -9.17
N ILE A 27 -10.68 -4.78 -8.77
CA ILE A 27 -10.32 -6.06 -8.42
C ILE A 27 -9.64 -6.72 -9.57
N GLY A 28 -9.95 -6.33 -10.73
CA GLY A 28 -9.36 -6.90 -11.90
C GLY A 28 -8.04 -6.36 -12.24
N GLY A 29 -7.34 -5.84 -11.36
CA GLY A 29 -6.00 -5.48 -11.63
C GLY A 29 -5.86 -4.26 -12.44
N SER A 30 -6.44 -3.34 -12.27
CA SER A 30 -6.35 -2.17 -12.96
C SER A 30 -4.99 -1.71 -13.22
N HIS A 31 -4.73 -0.52 -13.15
CA HIS A 31 -3.43 0.00 -13.51
C HIS A 31 -2.52 0.02 -12.30
N GLY A 32 -1.27 0.23 -12.54
CA GLY A 32 -0.28 0.35 -11.51
C GLY A 32 0.31 1.73 -11.48
N GLY A 33 1.48 1.85 -10.93
CA GLY A 33 2.17 3.12 -10.83
C GLY A 33 3.15 3.10 -9.68
N ASP A 34 3.68 4.25 -9.39
CA ASP A 34 4.63 4.40 -8.29
C ASP A 34 3.87 4.59 -7.01
N VAL A 35 4.27 3.87 -6.00
CA VAL A 35 3.60 3.90 -4.70
C VAL A 35 4.62 4.24 -3.63
N THR A 36 4.26 5.10 -2.70
CA THR A 36 5.12 5.46 -1.58
C THR A 36 4.56 4.83 -0.32
N ILE A 37 5.42 4.12 0.38
CA ILE A 37 5.03 3.39 1.57
C ILE A 37 5.84 3.91 2.74
N GLN A 38 5.18 4.25 3.82
CA GLN A 38 5.86 4.69 5.02
C GLN A 38 6.15 3.46 5.88
N ILE A 39 7.38 3.34 6.34
CA ILE A 39 7.83 2.18 7.10
C ILE A 39 8.10 2.59 8.53
N SER A 40 7.65 1.82 9.47
CA SER A 40 7.84 2.17 10.88
C SER A 40 9.30 2.05 11.30
N ARG A 41 9.65 2.74 12.36
CA ARG A 41 11.01 2.67 12.91
C ARG A 41 11.41 1.25 13.20
N ALA A 42 10.47 0.45 13.64
CA ALA A 42 10.78 -0.90 14.08
C ALA A 42 11.41 -1.73 12.98
N ILE A 43 11.00 -1.53 11.74
CA ILE A 43 11.52 -2.35 10.67
C ILE A 43 12.23 -1.58 9.57
N ALA A 44 12.42 -0.28 9.76
CA ALA A 44 13.00 0.55 8.71
C ALA A 44 14.36 0.06 8.24
N THR A 45 15.23 -0.28 9.16
CA THR A 45 16.57 -0.71 8.79
C THR A 45 16.52 -2.02 8.00
N ALA A 46 15.72 -2.96 8.46
CA ALA A 46 15.62 -4.24 7.80
C ALA A 46 15.06 -4.10 6.40
N VAL A 47 14.05 -3.25 6.25
CA VAL A 47 13.44 -3.05 4.96
C VAL A 47 14.42 -2.38 4.01
N GLY A 48 15.15 -1.38 4.50
CA GLY A 48 16.09 -0.66 3.67
C GLY A 48 17.28 -1.46 3.23
N ALA A 49 17.60 -2.51 3.96
CA ALA A 49 18.75 -3.33 3.64
C ALA A 49 18.47 -4.27 2.47
N ARG A 50 17.23 -4.33 2.03
CA ARG A 50 16.85 -5.28 0.99
C ARG A 50 16.47 -4.59 -0.29
N ARG A 51 16.84 -5.17 -1.40
CA ARG A 51 16.44 -4.63 -2.67
C ARG A 51 15.17 -5.36 -3.12
N TRP A 52 14.05 -4.65 -3.12
CA TRP A 52 12.77 -5.24 -3.48
C TRP A 52 12.55 -5.19 -4.99
N GLN A 53 13.08 -4.13 -5.60
CA GLN A 53 13.04 -4.03 -7.05
C GLN A 53 14.08 -3.04 -7.50
N GLU A 54 14.41 -3.10 -8.76
CA GLU A 54 15.37 -2.18 -9.32
C GLU A 54 14.75 -0.81 -9.37
N GLY A 55 15.50 0.19 -9.03
CA GLY A 55 14.96 1.54 -9.06
C GLY A 55 14.20 1.97 -7.85
N GLN A 56 14.10 1.12 -6.85
CA GLN A 56 13.41 1.54 -5.63
C GLN A 56 14.14 2.69 -4.97
N ARG A 57 13.40 3.51 -4.26
CA ARG A 57 13.98 4.61 -3.51
C ARG A 57 13.65 4.44 -2.06
N PHE A 58 14.63 4.63 -1.21
CA PHE A 58 14.45 4.43 0.21
C PHE A 58 15.10 5.58 0.97
N CYS A 59 14.41 6.11 1.94
CA CYS A 59 14.92 7.24 2.69
C CYS A 59 14.49 7.13 4.14
N ILE A 60 15.45 7.21 5.06
CA ILE A 60 15.12 7.22 6.48
C ILE A 60 14.93 8.64 6.92
N LEU A 61 13.83 8.91 7.59
CA LEU A 61 13.50 10.24 8.03
C LEU A 61 14.09 10.52 9.39
N SER A 62 14.04 11.78 9.81
CA SER A 62 14.69 12.19 11.05
C SER A 62 14.10 11.50 12.27
N ASP A 63 12.85 11.07 12.21
CA ASP A 63 12.24 10.41 13.36
C ASP A 63 12.47 8.89 13.34
N GLY A 64 13.26 8.40 12.41
CA GLY A 64 13.58 6.97 12.35
C GLY A 64 12.64 6.17 11.47
N THR A 65 11.53 6.74 11.05
CA THR A 65 10.67 6.04 10.10
C THR A 65 11.32 6.17 8.73
N ALA A 66 10.79 5.50 7.74
CA ALA A 66 11.36 5.56 6.42
C ALA A 66 10.28 5.61 5.37
N GLU A 67 10.65 6.02 4.18
CA GLU A 67 9.76 6.00 3.04
C GLU A 67 10.37 5.14 1.95
N LEU A 68 9.59 4.25 1.41
CA LEU A 68 10.01 3.37 0.36
C LEU A 68 9.11 3.63 -0.85
N ALA A 69 9.71 4.00 -1.96
CA ALA A 69 8.95 4.24 -3.19
C ALA A 69 9.28 3.18 -4.20
N MET A 70 8.28 2.54 -4.74
CA MET A 70 8.45 1.47 -5.69
C MET A 70 7.38 1.53 -6.75
N HIS A 71 7.65 0.89 -7.86
CA HIS A 71 6.67 0.81 -8.94
C HIS A 71 5.95 -0.51 -8.88
N PHE A 72 4.63 -0.49 -8.99
CA PHE A 72 3.85 -1.71 -9.01
C PHE A 72 3.03 -1.75 -10.31
N GLY A 73 2.91 -2.93 -10.87
CA GLY A 73 2.12 -3.08 -12.08
C GLY A 73 0.64 -2.96 -11.81
N ASP A 74 0.26 -3.08 -10.57
CA ASP A 74 -1.13 -3.11 -10.18
C ASP A 74 -1.18 -2.63 -8.74
N LEU A 75 -2.05 -1.71 -8.43
CA LEU A 75 -2.14 -1.17 -7.08
C LEU A 75 -2.54 -2.24 -6.05
N GLY A 76 -3.24 -3.27 -6.49
CA GLY A 76 -3.56 -4.37 -5.58
C GLY A 76 -2.31 -5.06 -5.07
N GLU A 77 -1.29 -5.13 -5.92
CA GLU A 77 -0.02 -5.70 -5.51
C GLU A 77 0.65 -4.85 -4.46
N ALA A 78 0.55 -3.54 -4.62
CA ALA A 78 1.14 -2.63 -3.65
C ALA A 78 0.47 -2.80 -2.29
N VAL A 79 -0.84 -2.97 -2.31
CA VAL A 79 -1.57 -3.16 -1.08
C VAL A 79 -1.16 -4.46 -0.40
N ARG A 80 -1.06 -5.52 -1.17
CA ARG A 80 -0.64 -6.81 -0.62
C ARG A 80 0.77 -6.74 -0.06
N PHE A 81 1.65 -6.04 -0.75
CA PHE A 81 3.02 -5.88 -0.28
C PHE A 81 3.01 -5.15 1.06
N SER A 82 2.30 -4.06 1.12
CA SER A 82 2.24 -3.26 2.33
C SER A 82 1.61 -4.05 3.49
N LEU A 83 0.51 -4.71 3.24
CA LEU A 83 -0.18 -5.44 4.30
C LEU A 83 0.63 -6.62 4.79
N GLY A 84 1.56 -7.10 4.00
CA GLY A 84 2.44 -8.18 4.43
C GLY A 84 3.30 -7.81 5.62
N PHE A 85 3.46 -6.51 5.88
CA PHE A 85 4.22 -6.07 7.04
C PHE A 85 3.27 -5.68 8.19
N GLY A 86 1.99 -5.94 8.03
CA GLY A 86 1.02 -5.59 9.06
C GLY A 86 0.91 -4.09 9.18
N ALA A 87 0.85 -3.61 10.39
CA ALA A 87 0.71 -2.19 10.63
C ALA A 87 2.01 -1.42 10.52
N GLU A 88 3.10 -2.12 10.23
CA GLU A 88 4.41 -1.47 10.17
C GLU A 88 4.68 -0.79 8.83
N ALA A 89 3.84 -0.99 7.86
CA ALA A 89 3.99 -0.35 6.56
C ALA A 89 2.66 0.24 6.16
N THR A 90 2.68 1.50 5.72
CA THR A 90 1.46 2.22 5.39
C THR A 90 1.64 2.89 4.04
N ILE A 91 0.73 2.65 3.13
CA ILE A 91 0.76 3.33 1.85
C ILE A 91 0.31 4.76 2.07
N VAL A 92 1.10 5.71 1.60
CA VAL A 92 0.78 7.12 1.77
C VAL A 92 0.51 7.85 0.45
N ALA A 93 0.83 7.23 -0.66
CA ALA A 93 0.57 7.81 -1.97
C ALA A 93 0.65 6.73 -3.02
N PRO A 94 -0.09 6.80 -4.09
CA PRO A 94 -1.04 7.87 -4.41
C PRO A 94 -2.38 7.67 -3.69
N PRO A 95 -3.25 8.64 -3.75
CA PRO A 95 -4.53 8.56 -3.01
C PRO A 95 -5.36 7.32 -3.33
N GLU A 96 -5.36 6.89 -4.56
CA GLU A 96 -6.14 5.73 -4.93
C GLU A 96 -5.58 4.46 -4.31
N ALA A 97 -4.27 4.40 -4.10
CA ALA A 97 -3.68 3.25 -3.43
C ALA A 97 -3.99 3.30 -1.94
N VAL A 98 -4.02 4.50 -1.38
CA VAL A 98 -4.38 4.67 0.02
C VAL A 98 -5.81 4.21 0.23
N ALA A 99 -6.70 4.60 -0.65
CA ALA A 99 -8.09 4.21 -0.53
C ALA A 99 -8.25 2.70 -0.64
N LEU A 100 -7.53 2.08 -1.55
CA LEU A 100 -7.59 0.64 -1.71
C LEU A 100 -7.07 -0.07 -0.47
N ALA A 101 -5.98 0.44 0.09
CA ALA A 101 -5.41 -0.15 1.28
C ALA A 101 -6.38 -0.05 2.45
N ARG A 102 -7.02 1.08 2.59
CA ARG A 102 -7.98 1.28 3.65
C ARG A 102 -9.17 0.33 3.51
N GLU A 103 -9.71 0.27 2.32
CA GLU A 103 -10.82 -0.60 2.05
C GLU A 103 -10.48 -2.05 2.33
N THR A 104 -9.30 -2.47 1.92
CA THR A 104 -8.87 -3.83 2.14
C THR A 104 -8.70 -4.10 3.63
N ALA A 105 -8.10 -3.16 4.34
CA ALA A 105 -7.88 -3.33 5.76
C ALA A 105 -9.20 -3.40 6.53
N GLU A 106 -10.15 -2.59 6.12
CA GLU A 106 -11.47 -2.61 6.76
C GLU A 106 -12.17 -3.93 6.51
N HIS A 107 -12.04 -4.45 5.32
CA HIS A 107 -12.63 -5.72 5.00
C HIS A 107 -11.99 -6.84 5.82
N ILE A 108 -10.68 -6.79 5.98
CA ILE A 108 -9.98 -7.77 6.80
C ILE A 108 -10.45 -7.68 8.25
N ALA A 109 -10.56 -6.46 8.75
CA ALA A 109 -10.99 -6.25 10.11
C ALA A 109 -12.38 -6.82 10.33
N GLU A 110 -13.24 -6.63 9.36
CA GLU A 110 -14.58 -7.14 9.41
C GLU A 110 -14.61 -8.67 9.49
N THR A 111 -13.73 -9.28 8.74
CA THR A 111 -13.63 -10.73 8.72
C THR A 111 -13.29 -11.30 10.09
N TYR A 112 -12.51 -10.57 10.85
CA TYR A 112 -12.09 -11.02 12.17
C TYR A 112 -12.93 -10.45 13.31
N ALA A 113 -13.97 -9.71 12.97
CA ALA A 113 -14.77 -9.08 14.01
C ALA A 113 -15.51 -10.12 14.84
N PRO A 114 -15.68 -9.86 16.11
CA PRO A 114 -16.41 -10.80 16.98
C PRO A 114 -17.82 -11.03 16.46
N GLY A 115 -18.26 -12.23 16.51
CA GLY A 115 -19.60 -12.53 16.07
C GLY A 115 -19.75 -12.91 14.63
N ARG A 116 -18.70 -12.81 13.86
CA ARG A 116 -18.77 -13.20 12.46
C ARG A 116 -18.73 -14.72 12.33
N GLY A 117 -19.21 -15.20 11.22
CA GLY A 117 -19.25 -16.62 10.97
C GLY A 117 -17.91 -17.31 11.09
N LEU A 118 -16.87 -16.64 10.67
CA LEU A 118 -15.54 -17.18 10.74
C LEU A 118 -15.18 -17.55 12.18
N ARG A 119 -15.48 -16.65 13.07
CA ARG A 119 -15.20 -16.87 14.45
C ARG A 119 -15.93 -18.08 14.99
N ARG A 120 -17.16 -18.21 14.64
CA ARG A 120 -17.94 -19.34 15.05
C ARG A 120 -17.38 -20.63 14.57
N LYS A 121 -16.90 -20.66 13.36
CA LYS A 121 -16.28 -21.83 12.80
C LYS A 121 -15.06 -22.24 13.56
N LEU A 122 -14.29 -21.29 14.00
CA LEU A 122 -13.09 -21.58 14.75
C LEU A 122 -13.38 -22.16 16.12
N THR A 123 -14.46 -21.75 16.70
CA THR A 123 -14.78 -22.27 18.01
C THR A 123 -15.57 -23.53 17.92
N GLY A 124 -16.24 -23.75 16.86
CA GLY A 124 -17.04 -24.93 16.71
C GLY A 124 -16.30 -26.06 16.08
#